data_5bfe8b3719f0916e24daacb48b99d9ff
#
_entry.id   5bfe8b3719f0916e24daacb48b99d9ff
#
_cell.length_a   1.000
_cell.length_b   1.000
_cell.length_c   1.000
_cell.angle_alpha   90.00
_cell.angle_beta   90.00
_cell.angle_gamma   90.00
#
_symmetry.space_group_name_H-M   'P 1'
#
loop_
_entity.id
_entity.type
_entity.pdbx_description
1 polymer ?
#
loop_
_entity_poly.entity_id
_entity_poly.type
_entity_poly.pdbx_seq_one_letter_code
_entity_poly.pdbx_strand_id
1 'polypeptide(L)'
;MDDAAPPPADPFADGYPEPRVFTPAQARDLMPEVHRHAAELVTLRADLAEMAADLGSAGGSALGGRAELKAAEARIGELRNWFLDQGIELKGVAPLLIDFPALLDGVSVRLCWLEGESELAWYHRTDLGFVGRRPLPRDTFPF
;
A
#
# COMPACT_ATOMS: atom_id res chain seq x y z
N MET A 1 41.22 21.85 5.22
CA MET A 1 41.39 20.55 4.68
C MET A 1 40.46 19.60 5.35
N ASP A 2 39.39 19.30 4.65
CA ASP A 2 38.34 18.54 5.23
C ASP A 2 38.54 17.07 4.96
N ASP A 3 39.17 16.42 5.90
CA ASP A 3 39.16 14.97 5.96
C ASP A 3 37.92 14.49 6.70
N ALA A 4 36.77 15.14 6.44
CA ALA A 4 35.55 14.61 6.93
C ALA A 4 35.32 13.23 6.28
N ALA A 5 35.25 12.19 7.08
CA ALA A 5 34.91 10.88 6.58
C ALA A 5 33.59 10.96 5.82
N PRO A 6 33.45 10.30 4.67
CA PRO A 6 32.16 10.27 4.01
C PRO A 6 31.11 9.73 4.97
N PRO A 7 29.87 10.22 4.90
CA PRO A 7 28.80 9.68 5.74
C PRO A 7 28.74 8.16 5.57
N PRO A 8 28.39 7.43 6.61
CA PRO A 8 28.24 5.99 6.46
C PRO A 8 27.26 5.71 5.32
N ALA A 9 27.57 4.74 4.50
CA ALA A 9 26.70 4.33 3.42
C ALA A 9 25.33 3.98 4.02
N ASP A 10 24.29 4.59 3.45
CA ASP A 10 22.93 4.25 3.82
C ASP A 10 22.73 2.74 3.57
N PRO A 11 22.46 1.94 4.63
CA PRO A 11 22.30 0.51 4.43
C PRO A 11 21.09 0.15 3.55
N PHE A 12 20.26 1.17 3.24
CA PHE A 12 19.10 1.01 2.39
C PHE A 12 19.29 1.58 0.98
N ALA A 13 20.49 2.14 0.68
CA ALA A 13 20.74 2.78 -0.61
C ALA A 13 20.83 1.79 -1.77
N ASP A 14 21.28 0.57 -1.52
CA ASP A 14 21.44 -0.44 -2.56
C ASP A 14 20.26 -1.38 -2.59
N GLY A 15 19.35 -1.18 -3.55
CA GLY A 15 18.25 -2.08 -3.82
C GLY A 15 16.88 -1.63 -3.34
N TYR A 16 16.79 -0.48 -2.69
CA TYR A 16 15.50 0.10 -2.31
C TYR A 16 15.24 1.36 -3.11
N PRO A 17 14.02 1.56 -3.63
CA PRO A 17 13.69 2.82 -4.30
C PRO A 17 13.85 3.98 -3.31
N GLU A 18 14.30 5.11 -3.82
CA GLU A 18 14.34 6.34 -3.02
C GLU A 18 12.95 6.67 -2.49
N PRO A 19 12.84 7.21 -1.25
CA PRO A 19 11.54 7.59 -0.73
C PRO A 19 10.86 8.58 -1.67
N ARG A 20 9.71 8.17 -2.18
CA ARG A 20 8.91 9.02 -3.06
C ARG A 20 8.01 9.90 -2.21
N VAL A 21 7.92 11.17 -2.57
CA VAL A 21 6.97 12.10 -2.00
C VAL A 21 5.96 12.45 -3.10
N PHE A 22 4.68 12.20 -2.82
CA PHE A 22 3.61 12.45 -3.76
C PHE A 22 3.04 13.85 -3.55
N THR A 23 2.68 14.52 -4.64
CA THR A 23 1.67 15.57 -4.55
C THR A 23 0.29 14.91 -4.44
N PRO A 24 -0.71 15.57 -3.87
CA PRO A 24 -2.07 15.03 -3.88
C PRO A 24 -2.56 14.66 -5.28
N ALA A 25 -2.25 15.47 -6.29
CA ALA A 25 -2.61 15.17 -7.68
C ALA A 25 -1.95 13.88 -8.19
N GLN A 26 -0.67 13.68 -7.90
CA GLN A 26 0.06 12.46 -8.30
C GLN A 26 -0.54 11.23 -7.63
N ALA A 27 -0.83 11.30 -6.34
CA ALA A 27 -1.46 10.20 -5.61
C ALA A 27 -2.85 9.90 -6.19
N ARG A 28 -3.63 10.94 -6.47
CA ARG A 28 -4.96 10.80 -7.05
C ARG A 28 -4.93 10.17 -8.44
N ASP A 29 -3.90 10.48 -9.24
CA ASP A 29 -3.75 9.89 -10.57
C ASP A 29 -3.48 8.38 -10.53
N LEU A 30 -2.94 7.88 -9.43
CA LEU A 30 -2.73 6.44 -9.22
C LEU A 30 -3.98 5.71 -8.72
N MET A 31 -4.98 6.43 -8.23
CA MET A 31 -6.14 5.79 -7.61
C MET A 31 -6.91 4.84 -8.51
N PRO A 32 -7.09 5.08 -9.83
CA PRO A 32 -7.73 4.08 -10.68
C PRO A 32 -7.00 2.74 -10.67
N GLU A 33 -5.67 2.73 -10.71
CA GLU A 33 -4.88 1.50 -10.60
C GLU A 33 -4.92 0.92 -9.19
N VAL A 34 -4.89 1.76 -8.17
CA VAL A 34 -5.06 1.34 -6.77
C VAL A 34 -6.37 0.60 -6.58
N HIS A 35 -7.48 1.16 -7.07
CA HIS A 35 -8.80 0.52 -6.97
C HIS A 35 -8.83 -0.83 -7.67
N ARG A 36 -8.23 -0.92 -8.86
CA ARG A 36 -8.19 -2.14 -9.64
C ARG A 36 -7.40 -3.24 -8.93
N HIS A 37 -6.20 -2.90 -8.45
CA HIS A 37 -5.35 -3.84 -7.71
C HIS A 37 -5.94 -4.20 -6.36
N ALA A 38 -6.56 -3.25 -5.68
CA ALA A 38 -7.23 -3.49 -4.41
C ALA A 38 -8.39 -4.49 -4.57
N ALA A 39 -9.20 -4.33 -5.61
CA ALA A 39 -10.30 -5.26 -5.88
C ALA A 39 -9.81 -6.68 -6.12
N GLU A 40 -8.74 -6.85 -6.89
CA GLU A 40 -8.14 -8.18 -7.12
C GLU A 40 -7.58 -8.74 -5.80
N LEU A 41 -6.88 -7.93 -5.02
CA LEU A 41 -6.29 -8.36 -3.74
C LEU A 41 -7.37 -8.83 -2.76
N VAL A 42 -8.47 -8.10 -2.67
CA VAL A 42 -9.61 -8.46 -1.79
C VAL A 42 -10.17 -9.82 -2.17
N THR A 43 -10.39 -10.06 -3.46
CA THR A 43 -10.89 -11.35 -3.96
C THR A 43 -9.91 -12.48 -3.67
N LEU A 44 -8.63 -12.28 -3.99
CA LEU A 44 -7.59 -13.27 -3.74
C LEU A 44 -7.42 -13.58 -2.25
N ARG A 45 -7.52 -12.57 -1.42
CA ARG A 45 -7.44 -12.71 0.04
C ARG A 45 -8.57 -13.60 0.56
N ALA A 46 -9.79 -13.39 0.06
CA ALA A 46 -10.95 -14.19 0.43
C ALA A 46 -10.81 -15.63 -0.09
N ASP A 47 -10.40 -15.80 -1.34
CA ASP A 47 -10.21 -17.13 -1.94
C ASP A 47 -9.11 -17.89 -1.18
N LEU A 48 -8.01 -17.21 -0.84
CA LEU A 48 -6.92 -17.82 -0.08
C LEU A 48 -7.40 -18.31 1.30
N ALA A 49 -8.15 -17.48 2.00
CA ALA A 49 -8.71 -17.83 3.31
C ALA A 49 -9.64 -19.05 3.22
N GLU A 50 -10.50 -19.09 2.22
CA GLU A 50 -11.40 -20.20 1.96
C GLU A 50 -10.63 -21.49 1.64
N MET A 51 -9.68 -21.42 0.70
CA MET A 51 -8.84 -22.57 0.35
C MET A 51 -8.04 -23.08 1.54
N ALA A 52 -7.46 -22.18 2.34
CA ALA A 52 -6.67 -22.57 3.51
C ALA A 52 -7.52 -23.30 4.55
N ALA A 53 -8.76 -22.85 4.73
CA ALA A 53 -9.70 -23.52 5.65
C ALA A 53 -10.17 -24.88 5.11
N ASP A 54 -10.48 -24.95 3.82
CA ASP A 54 -11.10 -26.12 3.21
C ASP A 54 -10.11 -27.23 2.86
N LEU A 55 -8.85 -26.90 2.56
CA LEU A 55 -7.83 -27.91 2.27
C LEU A 55 -7.50 -28.78 3.49
N GLY A 56 -7.84 -28.33 4.69
CA GLY A 56 -7.74 -29.12 5.90
C GLY A 56 -8.92 -30.08 6.12
N SER A 57 -9.98 -30.00 5.30
CA SER A 57 -11.16 -30.83 5.43
C SER A 57 -11.16 -31.99 4.43
N ALA A 58 -11.99 -33.02 4.69
CA ALA A 58 -12.05 -34.20 3.85
C ALA A 58 -12.60 -33.92 2.43
N GLY A 59 -13.34 -32.83 2.25
CA GLY A 59 -13.94 -32.45 0.95
C GLY A 59 -13.04 -31.58 0.08
N GLY A 60 -11.93 -31.09 0.61
CA GLY A 60 -11.06 -30.14 -0.09
C GLY A 60 -11.76 -28.81 -0.38
N SER A 61 -11.21 -28.03 -1.28
CA SER A 61 -11.76 -26.72 -1.67
C SER A 61 -12.32 -26.76 -3.07
N ALA A 62 -13.47 -26.10 -3.28
CA ALA A 62 -14.06 -25.90 -4.59
C ALA A 62 -13.21 -24.97 -5.48
N LEU A 63 -12.34 -24.16 -4.88
CA LEU A 63 -11.46 -23.22 -5.59
C LEU A 63 -10.18 -23.87 -6.08
N GLY A 64 -9.86 -25.09 -5.69
CA GLY A 64 -8.70 -25.82 -6.15
C GLY A 64 -7.88 -26.45 -5.04
N GLY A 65 -6.68 -26.91 -5.39
CA GLY A 65 -5.75 -27.57 -4.50
C GLY A 65 -4.53 -26.69 -4.16
N ARG A 66 -3.45 -27.36 -3.79
CA ARG A 66 -2.21 -26.64 -3.38
C ARG A 66 -1.60 -25.79 -4.48
N ALA A 67 -1.73 -26.19 -5.75
CA ALA A 67 -1.20 -25.43 -6.87
C ALA A 67 -1.89 -24.07 -6.97
N GLU A 68 -3.22 -24.07 -6.84
CA GLU A 68 -4.04 -22.86 -6.88
C GLU A 68 -3.79 -21.98 -5.65
N LEU A 69 -3.60 -22.61 -4.48
CA LEU A 69 -3.22 -21.89 -3.26
C LEU A 69 -1.90 -21.15 -3.46
N LYS A 70 -0.89 -21.82 -3.98
CA LYS A 70 0.43 -21.23 -4.24
C LYS A 70 0.36 -20.12 -5.28
N ALA A 71 -0.44 -20.30 -6.33
CA ALA A 71 -0.64 -19.30 -7.36
C ALA A 71 -1.30 -18.04 -6.77
N ALA A 72 -2.29 -18.19 -5.91
CA ALA A 72 -2.94 -17.07 -5.23
C ALA A 72 -1.97 -16.33 -4.30
N GLU A 73 -1.16 -17.04 -3.52
CA GLU A 73 -0.12 -16.44 -2.68
C GLU A 73 0.87 -15.63 -3.51
N ALA A 74 1.32 -16.20 -4.63
CA ALA A 74 2.27 -15.53 -5.53
C ALA A 74 1.67 -14.25 -6.12
N ARG A 75 0.40 -14.31 -6.53
CA ARG A 75 -0.28 -13.13 -7.10
C ARG A 75 -0.48 -12.04 -6.06
N ILE A 76 -0.82 -12.39 -4.82
CA ILE A 76 -0.91 -11.43 -3.72
C ILE A 76 0.44 -10.75 -3.51
N GLY A 77 1.54 -11.51 -3.56
CA GLY A 77 2.88 -10.96 -3.48
C GLY A 77 3.19 -9.97 -4.58
N GLU A 78 2.80 -10.28 -5.82
CA GLU A 78 2.97 -9.36 -6.96
C GLU A 78 2.18 -8.06 -6.77
N LEU A 79 0.94 -8.16 -6.30
CA LEU A 79 0.11 -6.99 -6.04
C LEU A 79 0.69 -6.12 -4.94
N ARG A 80 1.15 -6.72 -3.85
CA ARG A 80 1.83 -5.99 -2.77
C ARG A 80 3.05 -5.27 -3.30
N ASN A 81 3.86 -5.94 -4.11
CA ASN A 81 5.06 -5.34 -4.71
C ASN A 81 4.71 -4.17 -5.61
N TRP A 82 3.60 -4.24 -6.33
CA TRP A 82 3.17 -3.10 -7.15
C TRP A 82 3.01 -1.84 -6.30
N PHE A 83 2.32 -1.92 -5.14
CA PHE A 83 2.17 -0.78 -4.24
C PHE A 83 3.52 -0.26 -3.77
N LEU A 84 4.39 -1.15 -3.31
CA LEU A 84 5.70 -0.78 -2.80
C LEU A 84 6.58 -0.15 -3.88
N ASP A 85 6.53 -0.67 -5.10
CA ASP A 85 7.28 -0.15 -6.23
C ASP A 85 6.84 1.27 -6.62
N GLN A 86 5.57 1.62 -6.37
CA GLN A 86 5.09 2.98 -6.58
C GLN A 86 5.54 3.94 -5.48
N GLY A 87 6.11 3.45 -4.40
CA GLY A 87 6.43 4.26 -3.22
C GLY A 87 5.26 4.41 -2.25
N ILE A 88 4.22 3.60 -2.41
CA ILE A 88 3.07 3.57 -1.52
C ILE A 88 3.39 2.66 -0.34
N GLU A 89 3.04 3.09 0.86
CA GLU A 89 3.24 2.29 2.07
C GLU A 89 2.01 1.42 2.33
N LEU A 90 2.23 0.13 2.53
CA LEU A 90 1.18 -0.79 2.95
C LEU A 90 1.17 -0.86 4.47
N LYS A 91 0.09 -0.40 5.08
CA LYS A 91 -0.08 -0.40 6.54
C LYS A 91 -0.92 -1.57 7.03
N GLY A 92 -1.73 -2.15 6.17
CA GLY A 92 -2.54 -3.32 6.44
C GLY A 92 -3.06 -3.94 5.16
N VAL A 93 -3.35 -5.23 5.20
CA VAL A 93 -3.87 -5.98 4.03
C VAL A 93 -5.27 -6.55 4.26
N ALA A 94 -5.75 -6.56 5.49
CA ALA A 94 -7.09 -7.04 5.86
C ALA A 94 -7.64 -6.24 7.04
N PRO A 95 -8.30 -5.09 6.83
CA PRO A 95 -8.55 -4.41 5.56
C PRO A 95 -7.29 -3.84 4.95
N LEU A 96 -7.34 -3.59 3.64
CA LEU A 96 -6.25 -2.92 2.95
C LEU A 96 -6.19 -1.46 3.38
N LEU A 97 -5.04 -1.05 3.86
CA LEU A 97 -4.77 0.32 4.30
C LEU A 97 -3.46 0.78 3.69
N ILE A 98 -3.49 1.86 2.95
CA ILE A 98 -2.31 2.39 2.26
C ILE A 98 -2.11 3.86 2.57
N ASP A 99 -0.84 4.27 2.56
CA ASP A 99 -0.42 5.64 2.80
C ASP A 99 0.50 6.11 1.67
N PHE A 100 0.22 7.30 1.16
CA PHE A 100 1.09 7.98 0.20
C PHE A 100 1.89 9.05 0.96
N PRO A 101 3.23 8.92 1.03
CA PRO A 101 4.05 9.98 1.63
C PRO A 101 3.87 11.30 0.88
N ALA A 102 3.63 12.38 1.59
CA ALA A 102 3.35 13.68 1.01
C ALA A 102 3.78 14.82 1.93
N LEU A 103 3.80 16.04 1.37
CA LEU A 103 3.99 17.26 2.13
C LEU A 103 2.76 18.14 1.93
N LEU A 104 2.19 18.63 3.01
CA LEU A 104 1.15 19.65 2.99
C LEU A 104 1.63 20.86 3.79
N ASP A 105 1.77 22.00 3.11
CA ASP A 105 2.28 23.23 3.73
C ASP A 105 3.60 23.02 4.48
N GLY A 106 4.49 22.19 3.89
CA GLY A 106 5.80 21.89 4.47
C GLY A 106 5.79 20.85 5.59
N VAL A 107 4.62 20.33 5.95
CA VAL A 107 4.49 19.31 6.99
C VAL A 107 4.42 17.92 6.36
N SER A 108 5.22 16.99 6.88
CA SER A 108 5.20 15.60 6.43
C SER A 108 3.90 14.93 6.84
N VAL A 109 3.18 14.43 5.86
CA VAL A 109 1.90 13.77 6.04
C VAL A 109 1.84 12.46 5.26
N ARG A 110 0.79 11.70 5.49
CA ARG A 110 0.41 10.53 4.70
C ARG A 110 -1.00 10.76 4.16
N LEU A 111 -1.14 10.69 2.83
CA LEU A 111 -2.46 10.64 2.22
C LEU A 111 -2.94 9.21 2.37
N CYS A 112 -4.07 9.03 3.03
CA CYS A 112 -4.47 7.74 3.56
C CYS A 112 -5.74 7.23 2.90
N TRP A 113 -5.69 6.01 2.39
CA TRP A 113 -6.84 5.34 1.80
C TRP A 113 -7.09 4.00 2.48
N LEU A 114 -8.33 3.78 2.88
CA LEU A 114 -8.80 2.55 3.49
C LEU A 114 -9.73 1.82 2.53
N GLU A 115 -9.58 0.51 2.45
CA GLU A 115 -10.46 -0.37 1.68
C GLU A 115 -11.92 -0.02 1.91
N GLY A 116 -12.67 0.18 0.82
CA GLY A 116 -14.08 0.58 0.86
C GLY A 116 -14.32 2.06 0.66
N GLU A 117 -13.29 2.90 0.82
CA GLU A 117 -13.43 4.33 0.51
C GLU A 117 -13.43 4.55 -1.00
N SER A 118 -14.34 5.39 -1.48
CA SER A 118 -14.49 5.66 -2.93
C SER A 118 -13.40 6.57 -3.47
N GLU A 119 -12.83 7.43 -2.62
CA GLU A 119 -11.87 8.45 -3.01
C GLU A 119 -10.72 8.54 -2.02
N LEU A 120 -9.60 9.08 -2.48
CA LEU A 120 -8.50 9.48 -1.62
C LEU A 120 -8.84 10.83 -1.00
N ALA A 121 -9.41 10.82 0.19
CA ALA A 121 -10.00 12.00 0.82
C ALA A 121 -9.48 12.28 2.23
N TRP A 122 -8.50 11.54 2.70
CA TRP A 122 -8.01 11.62 4.07
C TRP A 122 -6.50 11.75 4.11
N TYR A 123 -6.00 12.38 5.17
CA TYR A 123 -4.58 12.43 5.48
C TYR A 123 -4.36 12.41 6.98
N HIS A 124 -3.16 12.09 7.39
CA HIS A 124 -2.72 12.26 8.78
C HIS A 124 -1.27 12.70 8.78
N ARG A 125 -0.86 13.36 9.86
CA ARG A 125 0.57 13.64 10.04
C ARG A 125 1.33 12.33 10.12
N THR A 126 2.56 12.33 9.58
CA THR A 126 3.40 11.14 9.55
C THR A 126 3.66 10.57 10.94
N ASP A 127 3.73 11.44 11.96
CA ASP A 127 4.02 11.06 13.35
C ASP A 127 2.78 10.57 14.13
N LEU A 128 1.58 10.60 13.54
CA LEU A 128 0.36 10.19 14.26
C LEU A 128 -0.18 8.89 13.71
N GLY A 129 -0.33 8.49 12.64
CA GLY A 129 -0.98 7.28 12.16
C GLY A 129 -2.48 7.45 11.98
N PHE A 130 -3.18 6.34 11.76
CA PHE A 130 -4.59 6.30 11.35
C PHE A 130 -5.52 7.09 12.28
N VAL A 131 -5.29 7.05 13.58
CA VAL A 131 -6.13 7.77 14.55
C VAL A 131 -6.07 9.29 14.35
N GLY A 132 -5.06 9.80 13.69
CA GLY A 132 -4.91 11.20 13.38
C GLY A 132 -5.50 11.64 12.05
N ARG A 133 -6.30 10.81 11.40
CA ARG A 133 -6.89 11.12 10.09
C ARG A 133 -7.73 12.38 10.12
N ARG A 134 -7.53 13.19 9.10
CA ARG A 134 -8.30 14.40 8.86
C ARG A 134 -8.75 14.41 7.39
N PRO A 135 -9.90 15.03 7.10
CA PRO A 135 -10.31 15.20 5.70
C PRO A 135 -9.31 16.09 4.96
N LEU A 136 -8.94 15.68 3.74
CA LEU A 136 -8.17 16.54 2.85
C LEU A 136 -9.01 17.75 2.49
N PRO A 137 -8.44 18.97 2.60
CA PRO A 137 -9.15 20.17 2.14
C PRO A 137 -9.47 20.04 0.64
N ARG A 138 -10.64 20.52 0.23
CA ARG A 138 -11.06 20.46 -1.18
C ARG A 138 -10.15 21.22 -2.12
N ASP A 139 -9.54 22.29 -1.63
CA ASP A 139 -8.61 23.11 -2.38
C ASP A 139 -7.18 22.50 -2.43
N THR A 140 -6.99 21.33 -1.82
CA THR A 140 -5.73 20.57 -1.92
C THR A 140 -5.48 20.10 -3.35
N PHE A 141 -6.54 19.91 -4.13
CA PHE A 141 -6.49 19.50 -5.53
C PHE A 141 -6.91 20.68 -6.44
N PRO A 142 -6.28 20.81 -7.63
CA PRO A 142 -5.11 20.09 -8.14
C PRO A 142 -3.79 20.73 -7.69
N PHE A 143 -2.80 19.89 -7.47
CA PHE A 143 -1.42 20.34 -7.22
C PHE A 143 -0.50 19.61 -8.18
#